data_d15141415e4644c252883874bb85f47d
#
_entry.id   d15141415e4644c252883874bb85f47d
#
_cell.length_a   1.000
_cell.length_b   1.000
_cell.length_c   1.000
_cell.angle_alpha   90.00
_cell.angle_beta   90.00
_cell.angle_gamma   90.00
#
_symmetry.space_group_name_H-M   'P 1'
#
loop_
_entity.id
_entity.type
_entity.pdbx_description
1 polymer ?
#
loop_
_entity_poly.entity_id
_entity_poly.type
_entity_poly.pdbx_seq_one_letter_code
_entity_poly.pdbx_strand_id
1 'polypeptide(L)'
;YKDQLVDLGANLFGTSLGLAVPSYMDISTIEELTSQANQTIIVIEPGAGIMAAADSAVNEYANLSTWSLTASSTGAMVTSLEQALKNEDDIVVTAWMPHWMFAKYDLKLLEDPMGVFGDAEEIHTIVRQGLKEDQADAYNIIDQFNWEPEDMQAVMLAISEGKTPRQ
;
A
#
# COMPACT_ATOMS: atom_id res chain seq x y z
N TYR A 1 4.46 16.31 -18.35
CA TYR A 1 3.54 17.26 -17.65
C TYR A 1 4.27 18.21 -16.68
N LYS A 2 5.60 18.05 -16.38
CA LYS A 2 6.34 18.88 -15.42
C LYS A 2 6.18 20.38 -15.68
N ASP A 3 6.16 20.81 -16.93
CA ASP A 3 6.04 22.22 -17.31
C ASP A 3 4.60 22.80 -17.19
N GLN A 4 3.64 21.97 -16.84
CA GLN A 4 2.21 22.34 -16.71
C GLN A 4 1.71 22.26 -15.27
N LEU A 5 2.53 21.76 -14.37
CA LEU A 5 2.20 21.49 -12.98
C LEU A 5 3.12 22.25 -12.03
N VAL A 6 2.63 22.52 -10.85
CA VAL A 6 3.38 23.06 -9.71
C VAL A 6 3.28 22.06 -8.58
N ASP A 7 4.44 21.68 -8.05
CA ASP A 7 4.55 20.85 -6.86
C ASP A 7 4.59 21.75 -5.63
N LEU A 8 3.64 21.57 -4.72
CA LEU A 8 3.52 22.34 -3.47
C LEU A 8 4.24 21.67 -2.29
N GLY A 9 4.88 20.53 -2.53
CA GLY A 9 5.56 19.76 -1.51
C GLY A 9 4.71 18.60 -0.97
N ALA A 10 5.33 17.85 -0.05
CA ALA A 10 4.71 16.69 0.56
C ALA A 10 3.55 17.08 1.47
N ASN A 11 2.44 16.35 1.35
CA ASN A 11 1.28 16.45 2.23
C ASN A 11 1.05 15.20 3.09
N LEU A 12 1.77 14.12 2.80
CA LEU A 12 1.79 12.90 3.59
C LEU A 12 3.15 12.22 3.46
N PHE A 13 3.70 11.80 4.60
CA PHE A 13 4.98 11.12 4.71
C PHE A 13 4.78 9.65 5.13
N GLY A 14 5.82 8.82 4.90
CA GLY A 14 5.88 7.45 5.40
C GLY A 14 5.01 6.47 4.62
N THR A 15 4.81 6.72 3.33
CA THR A 15 4.22 5.71 2.45
C THR A 15 5.23 4.61 2.18
N SER A 16 4.79 3.37 2.16
CA SER A 16 5.66 2.22 1.91
C SER A 16 4.94 1.13 1.14
N LEU A 17 5.70 0.37 0.36
CA LEU A 17 5.26 -0.85 -0.29
C LEU A 17 5.86 -2.06 0.45
N GLY A 18 5.22 -3.22 0.36
CA GLY A 18 5.75 -4.42 0.97
C GLY A 18 4.85 -5.64 0.84
N LEU A 19 5.25 -6.69 1.55
CA LEU A 19 4.41 -7.85 1.79
C LEU A 19 3.75 -7.73 3.16
N ALA A 20 2.45 -7.98 3.22
CA ALA A 20 1.71 -8.01 4.47
C ALA A 20 1.22 -9.41 4.79
N VAL A 21 1.17 -9.68 6.08
CA VAL A 21 0.66 -10.92 6.66
C VAL A 21 -0.26 -10.62 7.83
N PRO A 22 -1.17 -11.54 8.20
CA PRO A 22 -1.89 -11.45 9.46
C PRO A 22 -0.94 -11.39 10.66
N SER A 23 -1.28 -10.60 11.68
CA SER A 23 -0.44 -10.42 12.87
C SER A 23 -0.25 -11.69 13.69
N TYR A 24 -1.15 -12.70 13.54
CA TYR A 24 -1.01 -13.99 14.20
C TYR A 24 0.09 -14.88 13.60
N MET A 25 0.58 -14.59 12.38
CA MET A 25 1.74 -15.31 11.83
C MET A 25 3.00 -14.87 12.58
N ASP A 26 3.73 -15.83 13.14
CA ASP A 26 4.95 -15.58 13.94
C ASP A 26 6.17 -15.38 13.03
N ILE A 27 6.10 -14.37 12.16
CA ILE A 27 7.16 -13.91 11.27
C ILE A 27 7.17 -12.39 11.24
N SER A 28 8.32 -11.76 11.08
CA SER A 28 8.48 -10.31 11.07
C SER A 28 9.19 -9.77 9.82
N THR A 29 9.94 -10.63 9.14
CA THR A 29 10.74 -10.24 7.97
C THR A 29 10.43 -11.14 6.77
N ILE A 30 10.72 -10.64 5.56
CA ILE A 30 10.58 -11.41 4.32
C ILE A 30 11.49 -12.65 4.34
N GLU A 31 12.65 -12.57 5.01
CA GLU A 31 13.61 -13.69 5.12
C GLU A 31 13.06 -14.88 5.92
N GLU A 32 12.07 -14.66 6.79
CA GLU A 32 11.45 -15.71 7.60
C GLU A 32 10.36 -16.50 6.87
N LEU A 33 9.98 -16.06 5.67
CA LEU A 33 9.06 -16.79 4.82
C LEU A 33 9.71 -18.09 4.31
N THR A 34 9.10 -19.24 4.61
CA THR A 34 9.61 -20.57 4.23
C THR A 34 8.55 -21.42 3.53
N SER A 35 7.54 -21.88 4.26
CA SER A 35 6.46 -22.75 3.73
C SER A 35 5.05 -22.20 3.97
N GLN A 36 4.94 -21.04 4.61
CA GLN A 36 3.66 -20.39 4.90
C GLN A 36 2.87 -20.11 3.61
N ALA A 37 1.58 -19.94 3.72
CA ALA A 37 0.69 -19.57 2.61
C ALA A 37 0.86 -20.46 1.35
N ASN A 38 1.25 -21.73 1.53
CA ASN A 38 1.58 -22.65 0.44
C ASN A 38 2.62 -22.08 -0.55
N GLN A 39 3.55 -21.28 -0.07
CA GLN A 39 4.59 -20.60 -0.86
C GLN A 39 3.98 -19.72 -1.99
N THR A 40 2.91 -19.03 -1.68
CA THR A 40 2.20 -18.18 -2.64
C THR A 40 2.01 -16.78 -2.08
N ILE A 41 2.36 -15.78 -2.87
CA ILE A 41 2.05 -14.37 -2.61
C ILE A 41 0.88 -13.99 -3.51
N ILE A 42 -0.21 -13.53 -2.94
CA ILE A 42 -1.33 -12.98 -3.72
C ILE A 42 -1.04 -11.52 -4.01
N VAL A 43 -0.99 -11.21 -5.29
CA VAL A 43 -0.67 -9.88 -5.80
C VAL A 43 -1.90 -9.22 -6.43
N ILE A 44 -1.80 -7.94 -6.72
CA ILE A 44 -2.88 -7.17 -7.34
C ILE A 44 -2.86 -7.28 -8.87
N GLU A 45 -3.54 -6.36 -9.56
CA GLU A 45 -3.64 -6.35 -11.02
C GLU A 45 -2.28 -6.13 -11.70
N PRO A 46 -2.03 -6.83 -12.81
CA PRO A 46 -0.82 -6.64 -13.61
C PRO A 46 -0.65 -5.19 -14.06
N GLY A 47 0.59 -4.70 -13.98
CA GLY A 47 0.95 -3.33 -14.36
C GLY A 47 0.95 -2.33 -13.20
N ALA A 48 0.49 -2.70 -12.01
CA ALA A 48 0.70 -1.90 -10.81
C ALA A 48 2.21 -1.86 -10.43
N GLY A 49 2.68 -0.72 -9.91
CA GLY A 49 4.10 -0.54 -9.57
C GLY A 49 4.63 -1.59 -8.59
N ILE A 50 3.84 -1.96 -7.59
CA ILE A 50 4.20 -2.98 -6.59
C ILE A 50 4.44 -4.38 -7.20
N MET A 51 3.91 -4.65 -8.40
CA MET A 51 4.12 -5.92 -9.09
C MET A 51 5.57 -6.15 -9.45
N ALA A 52 6.26 -5.11 -9.94
CA ALA A 52 7.68 -5.19 -10.26
C ALA A 52 8.53 -5.46 -9.01
N ALA A 53 8.19 -4.85 -7.87
CA ALA A 53 8.85 -5.10 -6.60
C ALA A 53 8.59 -6.53 -6.10
N ALA A 54 7.36 -7.05 -6.22
CA ALA A 54 7.05 -8.42 -5.85
C ALA A 54 7.79 -9.45 -6.74
N ASP A 55 7.88 -9.20 -8.05
CA ASP A 55 8.70 -10.02 -8.96
C ASP A 55 10.18 -9.99 -8.56
N SER A 56 10.72 -8.81 -8.24
CA SER A 56 12.10 -8.68 -7.75
C SER A 56 12.30 -9.43 -6.44
N ALA A 57 11.36 -9.35 -5.49
CA ALA A 57 11.45 -10.05 -4.21
C ALA A 57 11.58 -11.57 -4.38
N VAL A 58 10.77 -12.17 -5.25
CA VAL A 58 10.86 -13.63 -5.53
C VAL A 58 12.18 -14.02 -6.19
N ASN A 59 12.79 -13.12 -6.95
CA ASN A 59 14.06 -13.38 -7.61
C ASN A 59 15.29 -13.12 -6.73
N GLU A 60 15.22 -12.15 -5.83
CA GLU A 60 16.37 -11.69 -5.04
C GLU A 60 16.45 -12.37 -3.67
N TYR A 61 15.31 -12.64 -3.01
CA TYR A 61 15.27 -13.38 -1.77
C TYR A 61 15.40 -14.89 -2.01
N ALA A 62 16.53 -15.49 -1.60
CA ALA A 62 16.83 -16.91 -1.82
C ALA A 62 15.74 -17.84 -1.25
N ASN A 63 15.15 -17.47 -0.10
CA ASN A 63 14.07 -18.23 0.55
C ASN A 63 12.74 -18.17 -0.25
N LEU A 64 12.56 -17.18 -1.14
CA LEU A 64 11.39 -17.06 -2.00
C LEU A 64 11.56 -17.73 -3.37
N SER A 65 12.69 -18.35 -3.67
CA SER A 65 12.98 -18.95 -4.98
C SER A 65 11.99 -20.03 -5.45
N THR A 66 11.24 -20.64 -4.52
CA THR A 66 10.19 -21.63 -4.81
C THR A 66 8.78 -21.04 -4.69
N TRP A 67 8.68 -19.76 -4.35
CA TRP A 67 7.39 -19.08 -4.19
C TRP A 67 6.81 -18.65 -5.54
N SER A 68 5.51 -18.57 -5.60
CA SER A 68 4.78 -18.12 -6.79
C SER A 68 3.99 -16.85 -6.50
N LEU A 69 3.87 -15.99 -7.53
CA LEU A 69 2.98 -14.84 -7.50
C LEU A 69 1.65 -15.23 -8.15
N THR A 70 0.55 -15.12 -7.41
CA THR A 70 -0.79 -15.30 -7.96
C THR A 70 -1.39 -13.96 -8.28
N ALA A 71 -1.41 -13.62 -9.58
CA ALA A 71 -2.01 -12.39 -10.07
C ALA A 71 -3.54 -12.38 -9.82
N SER A 72 -4.03 -11.25 -9.36
CA SER A 72 -5.43 -11.07 -8.96
C SER A 72 -5.89 -9.65 -9.33
N SER A 73 -6.91 -9.16 -8.69
CA SER A 73 -7.26 -7.73 -8.59
C SER A 73 -7.22 -7.33 -7.12
N THR A 74 -7.11 -6.05 -6.86
CA THR A 74 -7.15 -5.54 -5.47
C THR A 74 -8.37 -6.09 -4.71
N GLY A 75 -9.56 -6.10 -5.33
CA GLY A 75 -10.77 -6.63 -4.70
C GLY A 75 -10.73 -8.14 -4.43
N ALA A 76 -10.17 -8.92 -5.37
CA ALA A 76 -10.06 -10.37 -5.20
C ALA A 76 -8.97 -10.74 -4.17
N MET A 77 -7.86 -10.00 -4.13
CA MET A 77 -6.83 -10.14 -3.09
C MET A 77 -7.42 -9.91 -1.70
N VAL A 78 -8.18 -8.80 -1.53
CA VAL A 78 -8.84 -8.49 -0.25
C VAL A 78 -9.85 -9.57 0.14
N THR A 79 -10.61 -10.11 -0.82
CA THR A 79 -11.54 -11.21 -0.54
C THR A 79 -10.81 -12.47 -0.05
N SER A 80 -9.67 -12.80 -0.66
CA SER A 80 -8.83 -13.93 -0.21
C SER A 80 -8.26 -13.66 1.18
N LEU A 81 -7.83 -12.43 1.45
CA LEU A 81 -7.36 -12.01 2.77
C LEU A 81 -8.46 -12.16 3.83
N GLU A 82 -9.67 -11.67 3.56
CA GLU A 82 -10.81 -11.81 4.48
C GLU A 82 -11.11 -13.28 4.79
N GLN A 83 -11.06 -14.15 3.79
CA GLN A 83 -11.30 -15.58 3.98
C GLN A 83 -10.21 -16.24 4.83
N ALA A 84 -8.94 -15.93 4.57
CA ALA A 84 -7.81 -16.43 5.33
C ALA A 84 -7.88 -15.97 6.80
N LEU A 85 -8.12 -14.67 7.04
CA LEU A 85 -8.29 -14.13 8.39
C LEU A 85 -9.43 -14.81 9.17
N LYS A 86 -10.55 -15.09 8.51
CA LYS A 86 -11.70 -15.77 9.14
C LYS A 86 -11.39 -17.20 9.55
N ASN A 87 -10.52 -17.87 8.81
CA ASN A 87 -10.13 -19.26 9.05
C ASN A 87 -8.84 -19.39 9.88
N GLU A 88 -8.16 -18.28 10.15
CA GLU A 88 -6.82 -18.25 10.72
C GLU A 88 -5.79 -19.00 9.83
N ASP A 89 -5.98 -18.94 8.49
CA ASP A 89 -5.06 -19.52 7.53
C ASP A 89 -3.89 -18.57 7.24
N ASP A 90 -2.70 -19.12 6.96
CA ASP A 90 -1.56 -18.34 6.51
C ASP A 90 -1.83 -17.72 5.13
N ILE A 91 -1.54 -16.44 5.01
CA ILE A 91 -1.63 -15.70 3.73
C ILE A 91 -0.56 -14.62 3.66
N VAL A 92 0.00 -14.43 2.46
CA VAL A 92 0.92 -13.33 2.14
C VAL A 92 0.35 -12.56 0.97
N VAL A 93 0.21 -11.24 1.14
CA VAL A 93 -0.34 -10.35 0.11
C VAL A 93 0.60 -9.18 -0.14
N THR A 94 0.59 -8.63 -1.35
CA THR A 94 1.20 -7.31 -1.59
C THR A 94 0.36 -6.23 -0.92
N ALA A 95 1.04 -5.27 -0.30
CA ALA A 95 0.39 -4.21 0.47
C ALA A 95 1.15 -2.89 0.35
N TRP A 96 0.46 -1.80 0.64
CA TRP A 96 1.05 -0.47 0.76
C TRP A 96 0.44 0.30 1.92
N MET A 97 1.26 1.16 2.53
CA MET A 97 0.83 2.07 3.57
C MET A 97 0.79 3.51 3.02
N PRO A 98 -0.25 4.31 3.35
CA PRO A 98 -1.45 3.92 4.11
C PRO A 98 -2.49 3.20 3.24
N HIS A 99 -3.17 2.21 3.79
CA HIS A 99 -4.29 1.52 3.15
C HIS A 99 -5.34 1.11 4.18
N TRP A 100 -6.62 1.19 3.84
CA TRP A 100 -7.74 0.92 4.75
C TRP A 100 -7.73 -0.50 5.35
N MET A 101 -7.10 -1.48 4.69
CA MET A 101 -7.04 -2.84 5.20
C MET A 101 -6.29 -2.94 6.54
N PHE A 102 -5.30 -2.07 6.80
CA PHE A 102 -4.60 -2.01 8.08
C PHE A 102 -5.44 -1.36 9.20
N ALA A 103 -6.42 -0.53 8.84
CA ALA A 103 -7.39 -0.02 9.80
C ALA A 103 -8.50 -1.02 10.12
N LYS A 104 -8.78 -1.95 9.20
CA LYS A 104 -9.88 -2.92 9.32
C LYS A 104 -9.42 -4.26 9.89
N TYR A 105 -8.24 -4.72 9.53
CA TYR A 105 -7.70 -6.03 9.88
C TYR A 105 -6.42 -5.91 10.67
N ASP A 106 -6.16 -6.87 11.53
CA ASP A 106 -4.91 -6.98 12.27
C ASP A 106 -3.82 -7.59 11.37
N LEU A 107 -3.14 -6.71 10.65
CA LEU A 107 -2.09 -7.01 9.69
C LEU A 107 -0.79 -6.32 10.07
N LYS A 108 0.30 -6.90 9.63
CA LYS A 108 1.63 -6.27 9.68
C LYS A 108 2.33 -6.34 8.34
N LEU A 109 3.08 -5.29 7.99
CA LEU A 109 4.06 -5.34 6.92
C LEU A 109 5.28 -6.12 7.41
N LEU A 110 5.82 -6.97 6.55
CA LEU A 110 7.10 -7.62 6.81
C LEU A 110 8.25 -6.64 6.54
N GLU A 111 9.26 -6.67 7.39
CA GLU A 111 10.49 -5.95 7.14
C GLU A 111 11.15 -6.47 5.85
N ASP A 112 11.72 -5.55 5.08
CA ASP A 112 12.42 -5.81 3.84
C ASP A 112 13.91 -5.47 3.98
N PRO A 113 14.73 -6.36 4.56
CA PRO A 113 16.15 -6.09 4.80
C PRO A 113 16.97 -5.83 3.53
N MET A 114 16.52 -6.33 2.38
CA MET A 114 17.18 -6.12 1.09
C MET A 114 16.73 -4.84 0.38
N GLY A 115 15.67 -4.18 0.88
CA GLY A 115 15.15 -2.94 0.28
C GLY A 115 14.54 -3.10 -1.10
N VAL A 116 14.02 -4.27 -1.44
CA VAL A 116 13.47 -4.59 -2.76
C VAL A 116 12.18 -3.81 -3.05
N PHE A 117 11.42 -3.50 -2.00
CA PHE A 117 10.21 -2.68 -2.11
C PHE A 117 10.47 -1.17 -2.07
N GLY A 118 11.75 -0.76 -1.94
CA GLY A 118 12.17 0.64 -1.90
C GLY A 118 12.06 1.27 -0.50
N ASP A 119 12.52 2.51 -0.42
CA ASP A 119 12.42 3.32 0.80
C ASP A 119 11.02 3.91 0.95
N ALA A 120 10.74 4.44 2.14
CA ALA A 120 9.51 5.19 2.38
C ALA A 120 9.44 6.43 1.47
N GLU A 121 8.29 6.61 0.84
CA GLU A 121 8.02 7.69 -0.10
C GLU A 121 7.11 8.76 0.51
N GLU A 122 6.86 9.83 -0.25
CA GLU A 122 6.02 10.95 0.11
C GLU A 122 4.91 11.13 -0.93
N ILE A 123 3.74 11.58 -0.48
CA ILE A 123 2.67 12.03 -1.38
C ILE A 123 2.71 13.55 -1.45
N HIS A 124 2.79 14.09 -2.66
CA HIS A 124 2.88 15.52 -2.91
C HIS A 124 1.56 16.09 -3.41
N THR A 125 1.30 17.31 -3.01
CA THR A 125 0.21 18.11 -3.57
C THR A 125 0.65 18.70 -4.90
N ILE A 126 -0.04 18.32 -5.97
CA ILE A 126 0.24 18.82 -7.32
C ILE A 126 -0.92 19.66 -7.81
N VAL A 127 -0.64 20.89 -8.27
CA VAL A 127 -1.64 21.78 -8.83
C VAL A 127 -1.26 22.23 -10.24
N ARG A 128 -2.25 22.72 -11.00
CA ARG A 128 -1.99 23.32 -12.31
C ARG A 128 -1.26 24.66 -12.17
N GLN A 129 -0.51 25.05 -13.17
CA GLN A 129 0.02 26.41 -13.26
C GLN A 129 -1.10 27.44 -13.32
N GLY A 130 -0.85 28.64 -12.79
CA GLY A 130 -1.80 29.72 -12.72
C GLY A 130 -2.91 29.57 -11.67
N LEU A 131 -2.94 28.48 -10.88
CA LEU A 131 -3.98 28.29 -9.85
C LEU A 131 -3.89 29.38 -8.78
N LYS A 132 -2.70 29.80 -8.40
CA LYS A 132 -2.49 30.83 -7.39
C LYS A 132 -3.03 32.19 -7.82
N GLU A 133 -2.89 32.51 -9.10
CA GLU A 133 -3.36 33.75 -9.68
C GLU A 133 -4.88 33.75 -9.91
N ASP A 134 -5.43 32.63 -10.37
CA ASP A 134 -6.85 32.49 -10.71
C ASP A 134 -7.75 32.25 -9.52
N GLN A 135 -7.24 31.48 -8.53
CA GLN A 135 -8.02 30.91 -7.41
C GLN A 135 -7.18 30.91 -6.12
N ALA A 136 -6.74 32.11 -5.69
CA ALA A 136 -5.83 32.26 -4.56
C ALA A 136 -6.32 31.58 -3.26
N ASP A 137 -7.63 31.66 -2.98
CA ASP A 137 -8.19 31.04 -1.76
C ASP A 137 -8.13 29.51 -1.84
N ALA A 138 -8.47 28.93 -2.99
CA ALA A 138 -8.35 27.49 -3.21
C ALA A 138 -6.89 27.02 -3.14
N TYR A 139 -5.98 27.78 -3.76
CA TYR A 139 -4.54 27.51 -3.67
C TYR A 139 -4.06 27.48 -2.22
N ASN A 140 -4.40 28.49 -1.41
CA ASN A 140 -3.96 28.57 -0.01
C ASN A 140 -4.51 27.41 0.85
N ILE A 141 -5.75 26.95 0.57
CA ILE A 141 -6.33 25.80 1.28
C ILE A 141 -5.57 24.52 0.92
N ILE A 142 -5.30 24.31 -0.36
CA ILE A 142 -4.62 23.12 -0.87
C ILE A 142 -3.15 23.09 -0.44
N ASP A 143 -2.47 24.24 -0.45
CA ASP A 143 -1.06 24.40 -0.06
C ASP A 143 -0.82 24.09 1.44
N GLN A 144 -1.81 24.38 2.28
CA GLN A 144 -1.76 24.11 3.72
C GLN A 144 -2.28 22.71 4.09
N PHE A 145 -2.80 21.95 3.12
CA PHE A 145 -3.34 20.63 3.39
C PHE A 145 -2.22 19.66 3.70
N ASN A 146 -2.30 19.06 4.86
CA ASN A 146 -1.48 17.93 5.23
C ASN A 146 -2.30 16.97 6.12
N TRP A 147 -1.95 15.72 6.16
CA TRP A 147 -2.58 14.71 7.01
C TRP A 147 -1.59 13.59 7.38
N GLU A 148 -1.96 12.85 8.41
CA GLU A 148 -1.21 11.68 8.84
C GLU A 148 -1.70 10.41 8.12
N PRO A 149 -0.88 9.35 8.05
CA PRO A 149 -1.29 8.06 7.44
C PRO A 149 -2.60 7.50 8.00
N GLU A 150 -2.84 7.66 9.29
CA GLU A 150 -4.05 7.19 9.98
C GLU A 150 -5.31 7.94 9.50
N ASP A 151 -5.20 9.24 9.21
CA ASP A 151 -6.32 10.03 8.66
C ASP A 151 -6.72 9.50 7.28
N MET A 152 -5.73 9.24 6.43
CA MET A 152 -5.97 8.67 5.10
C MET A 152 -6.59 7.28 5.19
N GLN A 153 -6.07 6.42 6.06
CA GLN A 153 -6.64 5.08 6.28
C GLN A 153 -8.09 5.13 6.75
N ALA A 154 -8.42 6.05 7.67
CA ALA A 154 -9.77 6.22 8.18
C ALA A 154 -10.74 6.68 7.08
N VAL A 155 -10.33 7.61 6.23
CA VAL A 155 -11.13 8.06 5.08
C VAL A 155 -11.30 6.93 4.06
N MET A 156 -10.24 6.21 3.72
CA MET A 156 -10.29 5.07 2.81
C MET A 156 -11.21 3.96 3.34
N LEU A 157 -11.18 3.68 4.67
CA LEU A 157 -12.07 2.72 5.32
C LEU A 157 -13.52 3.17 5.20
N ALA A 158 -13.81 4.43 5.50
CA ALA A 158 -15.15 4.98 5.39
C ALA A 158 -15.71 4.85 3.96
N ILE A 159 -14.89 5.10 2.95
CA ILE A 159 -15.26 4.93 1.53
C ILE A 159 -15.51 3.45 1.21
N SER A 160 -14.66 2.54 1.69
CA SER A 160 -14.83 1.09 1.48
C SER A 160 -16.11 0.53 2.10
N GLU A 161 -16.61 1.18 3.16
CA GLU A 161 -17.90 0.90 3.82
C GLU A 161 -19.11 1.58 3.14
N GLY A 162 -18.89 2.27 2.03
CA GLY A 162 -19.94 2.92 1.25
C GLY A 162 -20.35 4.32 1.74
N LYS A 163 -19.58 4.93 2.62
CA LYS A 163 -19.82 6.32 3.04
C LYS A 163 -19.48 7.29 1.90
N THR A 164 -20.20 8.39 1.84
CA THR A 164 -19.97 9.46 0.88
C THR A 164 -19.26 10.66 1.55
N PRO A 165 -18.61 11.58 0.80
CA PRO A 165 -17.86 12.72 1.36
C PRO A 165 -18.67 13.69 2.25
N ARG A 166 -19.96 13.50 2.35
CA ARG A 166 -20.86 14.33 3.19
C ARG A 166 -21.37 13.59 4.44
N GLN A 167 -20.87 12.40 4.68
CA GLN A 167 -21.18 11.56 5.84
C GLN A 167 -19.96 11.37 6.73
#